data_f3e8b32c31d0a152fe918da9f780f64e
#
_entry.id   f3e8b32c31d0a152fe918da9f780f64e
#
_cell.length_a   1.000
_cell.length_b   1.000
_cell.length_c   1.000
_cell.angle_alpha   90.00
_cell.angle_beta   90.00
_cell.angle_gamma   90.00
#
_symmetry.space_group_name_H-M   'P 1'
#
loop_
_entity.id
_entity.type
_entity.pdbx_description
1 polymer ?
#
loop_
_entity_poly.entity_id
_entity_poly.type
_entity_poly.pdbx_seq_one_letter_code
_entity_poly.pdbx_strand_id
1 'polypeptide(L)'
;LAITLLAGLLLLAALVWTPAGNAVGKRIYDQLSIWIGFQASPDVVLVAIDERTRLALGGWPISRRHFATLMERLLQEDQAPRALGLDLLFTNTVPADEPLAEQMARLPVVLPKVMSQPLPLMQAPSAGQAWQWTPPALERAARGSGHIHVRFESDGIIRGVQTRLADQAHFSIAMLEVRTR
;
A
#
# COMPACT_ATOMS: atom_id res chain seq x y z
N LEU A 1 6.27 -8.30 -51.17
CA LEU A 1 5.34 -8.49 -50.05
C LEU A 1 6.05 -8.91 -48.76
N ALA A 2 6.90 -9.98 -48.76
CA ALA A 2 7.62 -10.44 -47.56
C ALA A 2 8.60 -9.39 -47.03
N ILE A 3 9.32 -8.69 -47.88
CA ILE A 3 10.27 -7.64 -47.48
C ILE A 3 9.55 -6.41 -46.90
N THR A 4 8.41 -6.04 -47.44
CA THR A 4 7.58 -4.93 -46.92
C THR A 4 6.95 -5.26 -45.56
N LEU A 5 6.51 -6.50 -45.36
CA LEU A 5 6.01 -6.98 -44.09
C LEU A 5 7.12 -7.04 -43.03
N LEU A 6 8.29 -7.53 -43.38
CA LEU A 6 9.45 -7.59 -42.50
C LEU A 6 9.91 -6.19 -42.09
N ALA A 7 10.02 -5.26 -43.07
CA ALA A 7 10.37 -3.87 -42.79
C ALA A 7 9.34 -3.18 -41.89
N GLY A 8 8.04 -3.43 -42.12
CA GLY A 8 6.97 -2.92 -41.26
C GLY A 8 7.05 -3.46 -39.83
N LEU A 9 7.34 -4.75 -39.68
CA LEU A 9 7.49 -5.39 -38.36
C LEU A 9 8.71 -4.86 -37.60
N LEU A 10 9.83 -4.65 -38.31
CA LEU A 10 11.05 -4.05 -37.75
C LEU A 10 10.82 -2.60 -37.33
N LEU A 11 10.08 -1.84 -38.14
CA LEU A 11 9.74 -0.45 -37.83
C LEU A 11 8.83 -0.39 -36.59
N LEU A 12 7.83 -1.26 -36.51
CA LEU A 12 6.93 -1.38 -35.36
C LEU A 12 7.69 -1.78 -34.08
N ALA A 13 8.58 -2.76 -34.19
CA ALA A 13 9.46 -3.18 -33.11
C ALA A 13 10.38 -2.02 -32.66
N ALA A 14 11.02 -1.33 -33.60
CA ALA A 14 11.85 -0.17 -33.28
C ALA A 14 11.03 0.94 -32.59
N LEU A 15 9.81 1.19 -33.05
CA LEU A 15 8.93 2.19 -32.45
C LEU A 15 8.59 1.84 -30.99
N VAL A 16 8.26 0.58 -30.71
CA VAL A 16 7.93 0.09 -29.36
C VAL A 16 9.12 0.21 -28.40
N TRP A 17 10.37 0.05 -28.92
CA TRP A 17 11.58 0.12 -28.09
C TRP A 17 12.17 1.53 -27.98
N THR A 18 11.57 2.51 -28.62
CA THR A 18 11.99 3.91 -28.49
C THR A 18 11.29 4.60 -27.30
N PRO A 19 11.89 5.68 -26.74
CA PRO A 19 11.21 6.49 -25.73
C PRO A 19 9.84 7.02 -26.17
N ALA A 20 9.70 7.36 -27.45
CA ALA A 20 8.44 7.82 -28.04
C ALA A 20 7.38 6.71 -28.08
N GLY A 21 7.75 5.50 -28.49
CA GLY A 21 6.85 4.34 -28.48
C GLY A 21 6.41 3.96 -27.07
N ASN A 22 7.33 4.01 -26.11
CA ASN A 22 7.00 3.82 -24.69
C ASN A 22 5.98 4.87 -24.18
N ALA A 23 6.14 6.15 -24.55
CA ALA A 23 5.21 7.20 -24.16
C ALA A 23 3.80 6.98 -24.76
N VAL A 24 3.73 6.54 -26.03
CA VAL A 24 2.46 6.19 -26.69
C VAL A 24 1.83 4.96 -26.01
N GLY A 25 2.62 3.92 -25.73
CA GLY A 25 2.14 2.72 -25.03
C GLY A 25 1.55 3.03 -23.66
N LYS A 26 2.20 3.90 -22.89
CA LYS A 26 1.70 4.37 -21.58
C LYS A 26 0.37 5.10 -21.71
N ARG A 27 0.23 6.00 -22.69
CA ARG A 27 -1.03 6.71 -22.93
C ARG A 27 -2.17 5.76 -23.32
N ILE A 28 -1.87 4.77 -24.18
CA ILE A 28 -2.87 3.74 -24.55
C ILE A 28 -3.27 2.94 -23.30
N TYR A 29 -2.33 2.51 -22.50
CA TYR A 29 -2.59 1.81 -21.25
C TYR A 29 -3.49 2.63 -20.31
N ASP A 30 -3.17 3.92 -20.12
CA ASP A 30 -3.95 4.81 -19.26
C ASP A 30 -5.39 4.97 -19.76
N GLN A 31 -5.57 5.16 -21.09
CA GLN A 31 -6.90 5.25 -21.69
C GLN A 31 -7.69 3.95 -21.58
N LEU A 32 -7.05 2.81 -21.82
CA LEU A 32 -7.69 1.50 -21.65
C LEU A 32 -8.06 1.25 -20.19
N SER A 33 -7.21 1.64 -19.23
CA SER A 33 -7.50 1.50 -17.80
C SER A 33 -8.72 2.34 -17.38
N ILE A 34 -8.87 3.55 -17.92
CA ILE A 34 -10.04 4.39 -17.70
C ILE A 34 -11.29 3.75 -18.34
N TRP A 35 -11.13 3.20 -19.53
CA TRP A 35 -12.25 2.62 -20.32
C TRP A 35 -12.78 1.31 -19.73
N ILE A 36 -11.86 0.43 -19.30
CA ILE A 36 -12.20 -0.83 -18.66
C ILE A 36 -12.83 -0.56 -17.28
N GLY A 37 -12.35 0.48 -16.59
CA GLY A 37 -12.78 0.84 -15.25
C GLY A 37 -12.54 -0.28 -14.25
N PHE A 38 -12.24 0.06 -13.01
CA PHE A 38 -12.24 -0.90 -11.91
C PHE A 38 -13.44 -0.61 -11.03
N GLN A 39 -14.30 -1.59 -10.86
CA GLN A 39 -15.35 -1.48 -9.86
C GLN A 39 -14.73 -1.75 -8.50
N ALA A 40 -15.04 -0.87 -7.54
CA ALA A 40 -14.65 -1.10 -6.16
C ALA A 40 -15.31 -2.39 -5.65
N SER A 41 -14.54 -3.25 -5.00
CA SER A 41 -15.09 -4.44 -4.38
C SER A 41 -15.99 -4.05 -3.21
N PRO A 42 -17.20 -4.60 -3.10
CA PRO A 42 -18.07 -4.37 -1.95
C PRO A 42 -17.48 -4.93 -0.64
N ASP A 43 -16.51 -5.82 -0.73
CA ASP A 43 -15.82 -6.41 0.41
C ASP A 43 -14.78 -5.47 1.04
N VAL A 44 -14.49 -4.34 0.41
CA VAL A 44 -13.45 -3.39 0.86
C VAL A 44 -14.12 -2.09 1.31
N VAL A 45 -13.95 -1.77 2.58
CA VAL A 45 -14.41 -0.51 3.17
C VAL A 45 -13.20 0.36 3.47
N LEU A 46 -13.19 1.58 2.96
CA LEU A 46 -12.16 2.57 3.24
C LEU A 46 -12.69 3.56 4.29
N VAL A 47 -12.03 3.57 5.46
CA VAL A 47 -12.30 4.55 6.52
C VAL A 47 -11.26 5.66 6.43
N ALA A 48 -11.63 6.80 5.85
CA ALA A 48 -10.73 7.91 5.66
C ALA A 48 -10.67 8.81 6.90
N ILE A 49 -9.45 9.22 7.27
CA ILE A 49 -9.19 10.26 8.26
C ILE A 49 -9.04 11.57 7.47
N ASP A 50 -10.14 12.27 7.30
CA ASP A 50 -10.19 13.55 6.61
C ASP A 50 -9.87 14.74 7.54
N GLU A 51 -9.86 15.93 6.98
CA GLU A 51 -9.58 17.17 7.71
C GLU A 51 -10.63 17.41 8.82
N ARG A 52 -11.89 17.08 8.58
CA ARG A 52 -12.97 17.20 9.56
C ARG A 52 -12.73 16.28 10.75
N THR A 53 -12.37 15.02 10.47
CA THR A 53 -12.00 14.03 11.49
C THR A 53 -10.80 14.51 12.30
N ARG A 54 -9.76 15.01 11.61
CA ARG A 54 -8.56 15.54 12.25
C ARG A 54 -8.87 16.67 13.22
N LEU A 55 -9.68 17.63 12.81
CA LEU A 55 -10.11 18.75 13.66
C LEU A 55 -10.95 18.29 14.85
N ALA A 56 -11.89 17.37 14.63
CA ALA A 56 -12.75 16.85 15.68
C ALA A 56 -11.99 16.06 16.75
N LEU A 57 -10.87 15.41 16.38
CA LEU A 57 -10.02 14.62 17.26
C LEU A 57 -8.83 15.40 17.88
N GLY A 58 -8.79 16.71 17.73
CA GLY A 58 -7.82 17.57 18.38
C GLY A 58 -6.52 17.81 17.58
N GLY A 59 -6.52 17.52 16.28
CA GLY A 59 -5.39 17.76 15.38
C GLY A 59 -4.53 16.54 15.10
N TRP A 60 -3.37 16.77 14.50
CA TRP A 60 -2.39 15.73 14.18
C TRP A 60 -1.15 15.87 15.09
N PRO A 61 -0.54 14.79 15.57
CA PRO A 61 -0.94 13.38 15.40
C PRO A 61 -2.16 12.99 16.23
N ILE A 62 -3.06 12.19 15.65
CA ILE A 62 -4.24 11.69 16.35
C ILE A 62 -3.81 10.73 17.47
N SER A 63 -4.42 10.91 18.65
CA SER A 63 -4.12 10.05 19.79
C SER A 63 -4.46 8.58 19.49
N ARG A 64 -3.56 7.68 19.84
CA ARG A 64 -3.73 6.22 19.68
C ARG A 64 -4.94 5.67 20.42
N ARG A 65 -5.41 6.36 21.45
CA ARG A 65 -6.66 6.00 22.16
C ARG A 65 -7.88 6.02 21.24
N HIS A 66 -7.93 6.93 20.25
CA HIS A 66 -9.03 6.96 19.30
C HIS A 66 -9.04 5.73 18.40
N PHE A 67 -7.86 5.22 18.01
CA PHE A 67 -7.74 3.98 17.25
C PHE A 67 -8.12 2.75 18.10
N ALA A 68 -7.73 2.72 19.37
CA ALA A 68 -8.17 1.68 20.31
C ALA A 68 -9.69 1.67 20.43
N THR A 69 -10.33 2.83 20.63
CA THR A 69 -11.80 2.95 20.69
C THR A 69 -12.46 2.53 19.37
N LEU A 70 -11.88 2.87 18.23
CA LEU A 70 -12.38 2.41 16.92
C LEU A 70 -12.36 0.88 16.84
N MET A 71 -11.26 0.25 17.21
CA MET A 71 -11.12 -1.21 17.20
C MET A 71 -12.07 -1.90 18.18
N GLU A 72 -12.26 -1.33 19.37
CA GLU A 72 -13.24 -1.82 20.33
C GLU A 72 -14.66 -1.80 19.75
N ARG A 73 -15.04 -0.74 19.05
CA ARG A 73 -16.33 -0.67 18.35
C ARG A 73 -16.45 -1.70 17.23
N LEU A 74 -15.40 -1.86 16.41
CA LEU A 74 -15.40 -2.87 15.36
C LEU A 74 -15.54 -4.31 15.89
N LEU A 75 -15.08 -4.56 17.11
CA LEU A 75 -15.26 -5.85 17.79
C LEU A 75 -16.69 -6.09 18.31
N GLN A 76 -17.47 -5.02 18.49
CA GLN A 76 -18.86 -5.09 18.95
C GLN A 76 -19.85 -5.26 17.79
N GLU A 77 -19.41 -5.07 16.55
CA GLU A 77 -20.24 -5.28 15.36
C GLU A 77 -20.48 -6.77 15.10
N ASP A 78 -21.64 -7.09 14.55
CA ASP A 78 -22.02 -8.48 14.23
C ASP A 78 -21.06 -9.13 13.21
N GLN A 79 -20.38 -8.32 12.40
CA GLN A 79 -19.41 -8.75 11.43
C GLN A 79 -18.09 -8.01 11.63
N ALA A 80 -17.21 -8.61 12.43
CA ALA A 80 -15.85 -8.11 12.55
C ALA A 80 -15.09 -8.20 11.21
N PRO A 81 -14.20 -7.25 10.91
CA PRO A 81 -13.42 -7.28 9.67
C PRO A 81 -12.51 -8.51 9.63
N ARG A 82 -12.44 -9.17 8.47
CA ARG A 82 -11.53 -10.31 8.24
C ARG A 82 -10.08 -9.89 8.09
N ALA A 83 -9.82 -8.62 7.78
CA ALA A 83 -8.52 -7.98 7.83
C ALA A 83 -8.74 -6.48 8.04
N LEU A 84 -7.94 -5.86 8.89
CA LEU A 84 -7.95 -4.43 9.16
C LEU A 84 -6.59 -3.84 8.83
N GLY A 85 -6.48 -3.12 7.71
CA GLY A 85 -5.28 -2.37 7.36
C GLY A 85 -5.28 -1.03 8.09
N LEU A 86 -4.31 -0.80 8.93
CA LEU A 86 -4.13 0.48 9.62
C LEU A 86 -2.98 1.24 8.95
N ASP A 87 -3.27 1.96 7.87
CA ASP A 87 -2.28 2.71 7.08
C ASP A 87 -1.80 3.96 7.81
N LEU A 88 -1.12 3.73 8.93
CA LEU A 88 -0.55 4.75 9.81
C LEU A 88 0.83 4.33 10.29
N LEU A 89 1.79 5.23 10.20
CA LEU A 89 3.15 5.02 10.68
C LEU A 89 3.27 5.47 12.15
N PHE A 90 3.50 4.53 13.03
CA PHE A 90 3.79 4.78 14.42
C PHE A 90 5.32 4.78 14.63
N THR A 91 5.89 5.97 14.80
CA THR A 91 7.34 6.18 14.80
C THR A 91 7.95 6.46 16.18
N ASN A 92 7.12 6.49 17.23
CA ASN A 92 7.53 6.75 18.60
C ASN A 92 6.70 5.92 19.57
N THR A 93 7.26 5.58 20.72
CA THR A 93 6.52 4.93 21.82
C THR A 93 5.80 5.97 22.65
N VAL A 94 4.56 5.67 22.99
CA VAL A 94 3.75 6.46 23.92
C VAL A 94 2.95 5.54 24.87
N PRO A 95 2.52 6.00 26.06
CA PRO A 95 1.75 5.18 26.99
C PRO A 95 0.44 4.60 26.40
N ALA A 96 -0.09 5.22 25.37
CA ALA A 96 -1.30 4.74 24.67
C ALA A 96 -1.04 3.60 23.67
N ASP A 97 0.21 3.12 23.53
CA ASP A 97 0.52 1.95 22.72
C ASP A 97 -0.04 0.66 23.30
N GLU A 98 0.03 0.49 24.61
CA GLU A 98 -0.45 -0.73 25.28
C GLU A 98 -1.98 -0.90 25.10
N PRO A 99 -2.85 0.08 25.41
CA PRO A 99 -4.29 -0.05 25.13
C PRO A 99 -4.61 -0.29 23.66
N LEU A 100 -3.84 0.32 22.74
CA LEU A 100 -4.01 0.06 21.30
C LEU A 100 -3.61 -1.36 20.94
N ALA A 101 -2.46 -1.84 21.44
CA ALA A 101 -1.96 -3.18 21.21
C ALA A 101 -2.94 -4.26 21.71
N GLU A 102 -3.56 -4.05 22.87
CA GLU A 102 -4.58 -4.95 23.41
C GLU A 102 -5.78 -5.13 22.45
N GLN A 103 -6.26 -4.03 21.86
CA GLN A 103 -7.35 -4.12 20.89
C GLN A 103 -6.88 -4.69 19.53
N MET A 104 -5.66 -4.33 19.09
CA MET A 104 -5.08 -4.89 17.88
C MET A 104 -4.91 -6.42 17.95
N ALA A 105 -4.52 -6.96 19.10
CA ALA A 105 -4.36 -8.40 19.27
C ALA A 105 -5.66 -9.20 19.10
N ARG A 106 -6.82 -8.55 19.22
CA ARG A 106 -8.16 -9.14 19.08
C ARG A 106 -8.70 -9.09 17.65
N LEU A 107 -8.06 -8.33 16.77
CA LEU A 107 -8.42 -8.13 15.36
C LEU A 107 -7.29 -8.56 14.43
N PRO A 108 -7.59 -8.95 13.20
CA PRO A 108 -6.56 -9.30 12.21
C PRO A 108 -5.93 -8.01 11.61
N VAL A 109 -5.17 -7.28 12.43
CA VAL A 109 -4.57 -6.00 12.05
C VAL A 109 -3.29 -6.19 11.24
N VAL A 110 -3.15 -5.43 10.17
CA VAL A 110 -1.93 -5.32 9.35
C VAL A 110 -1.39 -3.90 9.46
N LEU A 111 -0.08 -3.77 9.73
CA LEU A 111 0.61 -2.49 9.81
C LEU A 111 1.46 -2.21 8.57
N PRO A 112 1.58 -0.95 8.14
CA PRO A 112 2.47 -0.57 7.06
C PRO A 112 3.92 -0.59 7.52
N LYS A 113 4.82 -0.88 6.56
CA LYS A 113 6.26 -0.76 6.74
C LYS A 113 6.84 0.14 5.65
N VAL A 114 7.73 1.04 6.04
CA VAL A 114 8.53 1.86 5.13
C VAL A 114 10.00 1.63 5.40
N MET A 115 10.83 1.82 4.41
CA MET A 115 12.28 1.75 4.61
C MET A 115 12.78 2.99 5.33
N SER A 116 13.76 2.82 6.21
CA SER A 116 14.36 3.91 7.00
C SER A 116 15.07 4.94 6.13
N GLN A 117 15.53 4.54 4.94
CA GLN A 117 16.11 5.43 3.94
C GLN A 117 15.23 5.45 2.70
N PRO A 118 14.95 6.63 2.13
CA PRO A 118 14.21 6.71 0.89
C PRO A 118 14.95 5.94 -0.21
N LEU A 119 14.23 5.06 -0.90
CA LEU A 119 14.76 4.43 -2.11
C LEU A 119 14.85 5.48 -3.21
N PRO A 120 15.98 5.59 -3.92
CA PRO A 120 16.01 6.31 -5.19
C PRO A 120 14.93 5.76 -6.11
N LEU A 121 14.25 6.65 -6.84
CA LEU A 121 13.06 6.36 -7.67
C LEU A 121 13.20 5.14 -8.60
N MET A 122 14.42 4.67 -8.85
CA MET A 122 14.72 3.60 -9.80
C MET A 122 15.62 2.47 -9.26
N GLN A 123 15.90 2.44 -7.97
CA GLN A 123 16.74 1.38 -7.39
C GLN A 123 15.92 0.33 -6.65
N ALA A 124 16.27 -0.94 -6.87
CA ALA A 124 15.84 -2.01 -5.99
C ALA A 124 16.53 -1.85 -4.62
N PRO A 125 15.86 -2.21 -3.52
CA PRO A 125 16.48 -2.17 -2.20
C PRO A 125 17.71 -3.07 -2.18
N SER A 126 18.81 -2.53 -1.65
CA SER A 126 20.02 -3.32 -1.39
C SER A 126 19.81 -4.21 -0.16
N ALA A 127 20.45 -5.36 -0.17
CA ALA A 127 20.48 -6.24 1.00
C ALA A 127 21.03 -5.47 2.22
N GLY A 128 20.27 -5.44 3.32
CA GLY A 128 20.66 -4.73 4.54
C GLY A 128 19.99 -3.38 4.80
N GLN A 129 19.11 -2.91 3.92
CA GLN A 129 18.28 -1.74 4.25
C GLN A 129 17.28 -2.08 5.35
N ALA A 130 17.32 -1.29 6.42
CA ALA A 130 16.45 -1.48 7.57
C ALA A 130 15.05 -0.89 7.33
N TRP A 131 14.04 -1.57 7.84
CA TRP A 131 12.69 -1.05 7.92
C TRP A 131 12.59 0.02 9.02
N GLN A 132 11.72 1.01 8.83
CA GLN A 132 11.45 1.99 9.85
C GLN A 132 10.91 1.29 11.09
N TRP A 133 11.40 1.74 12.24
CA TRP A 133 11.02 1.19 13.53
C TRP A 133 9.52 1.42 13.83
N THR A 134 8.90 0.40 14.39
CA THR A 134 7.52 0.42 14.89
C THR A 134 7.55 0.11 16.39
N PRO A 135 6.73 0.73 17.25
CA PRO A 135 6.65 0.40 18.66
C PRO A 135 6.48 -1.10 18.89
N PRO A 136 7.33 -1.74 19.73
CA PRO A 136 7.33 -3.20 19.89
C PRO A 136 5.98 -3.78 20.36
N ALA A 137 5.22 -3.03 21.16
CA ALA A 137 3.89 -3.44 21.58
C ALA A 137 2.95 -3.60 20.38
N LEU A 138 2.91 -2.61 19.48
CA LEU A 138 2.08 -2.62 18.29
C LEU A 138 2.56 -3.67 17.28
N GLU A 139 3.89 -3.81 17.11
CA GLU A 139 4.46 -4.80 16.19
C GLU A 139 4.10 -6.23 16.61
N ARG A 140 4.19 -6.55 17.90
CA ARG A 140 3.78 -7.87 18.43
C ARG A 140 2.29 -8.13 18.34
N ALA A 141 1.47 -7.10 18.49
CA ALA A 141 0.01 -7.20 18.43
C ALA A 141 -0.53 -7.32 17.01
N ALA A 142 0.20 -6.83 16.01
CA ALA A 142 -0.20 -6.92 14.62
C ALA A 142 -0.16 -8.37 14.11
N ARG A 143 -1.18 -8.76 13.34
CA ARG A 143 -1.25 -10.09 12.70
C ARG A 143 -0.32 -10.18 11.50
N GLY A 144 0.05 -9.06 10.91
CA GLY A 144 0.96 -8.97 9.79
C GLY A 144 1.46 -7.56 9.55
N SER A 145 2.41 -7.44 8.65
CA SER A 145 2.90 -6.16 8.16
C SER A 145 3.25 -6.24 6.69
N GLY A 146 3.20 -5.12 6.00
CA GLY A 146 3.55 -5.06 4.59
C GLY A 146 4.07 -3.69 4.18
N HIS A 147 4.93 -3.66 3.14
CA HIS A 147 5.48 -2.42 2.65
C HIS A 147 4.46 -1.60 1.86
N ILE A 148 4.57 -0.28 1.95
CA ILE A 148 3.73 0.68 1.21
C ILE A 148 4.52 1.42 0.11
N HIS A 149 5.68 0.91 -0.26
CA HIS A 149 6.48 1.53 -1.31
C HIS A 149 5.83 1.36 -2.68
N VAL A 150 5.78 2.44 -3.42
CA VAL A 150 5.34 2.50 -4.80
C VAL A 150 6.51 2.96 -5.68
N ARG A 151 6.50 2.53 -6.94
CA ARG A 151 7.47 2.96 -7.93
C ARG A 151 6.81 3.92 -8.91
N PHE A 152 7.35 5.12 -8.96
CA PHE A 152 7.00 6.07 -10.01
C PHE A 152 7.70 5.70 -11.32
N GLU A 153 6.97 5.74 -12.41
CA GLU A 153 7.55 5.67 -13.72
C GLU A 153 8.21 7.01 -14.13
N SER A 154 8.91 7.04 -15.28
CA SER A 154 9.62 8.23 -15.74
C SER A 154 8.74 9.46 -15.97
N ASP A 155 7.43 9.28 -16.09
CA ASP A 155 6.43 10.33 -16.24
C ASP A 155 5.73 10.70 -14.91
N GLY A 156 6.20 10.16 -13.78
CA GLY A 156 5.66 10.44 -12.45
C GLY A 156 4.38 9.70 -12.11
N ILE A 157 3.91 8.79 -12.97
CA ILE A 157 2.67 8.03 -12.75
C ILE A 157 2.99 6.67 -12.16
N ILE A 158 2.14 6.20 -11.24
CA ILE A 158 2.20 4.86 -10.66
C ILE A 158 1.23 3.97 -11.44
N ARG A 159 1.76 2.98 -12.19
CA ARG A 159 0.94 2.01 -12.95
C ARG A 159 0.98 0.61 -12.38
N GLY A 160 1.74 0.40 -11.33
CA GLY A 160 1.85 -0.90 -10.70
C GLY A 160 2.51 -0.81 -9.34
N VAL A 161 2.32 -1.85 -8.55
CA VAL A 161 2.97 -1.98 -7.24
C VAL A 161 3.86 -3.22 -7.23
N GLN A 162 4.95 -3.14 -6.51
CA GLN A 162 5.79 -4.30 -6.27
C GLN A 162 5.09 -5.20 -5.25
N THR A 163 4.79 -6.42 -5.62
CA THR A 163 4.10 -7.37 -4.72
C THR A 163 4.97 -7.78 -3.53
N ARG A 164 6.30 -7.76 -3.70
CA ARG A 164 7.28 -7.98 -2.64
C ARG A 164 8.45 -7.02 -2.79
N LEU A 165 8.96 -6.56 -1.65
CA LEU A 165 10.16 -5.72 -1.55
C LEU A 165 11.03 -6.28 -0.43
N ALA A 166 12.24 -6.76 -0.77
CA ALA A 166 13.06 -7.55 0.14
C ALA A 166 12.26 -8.74 0.71
N ASP A 167 12.16 -8.85 2.02
CA ASP A 167 11.42 -9.88 2.76
C ASP A 167 9.93 -9.57 2.97
N GLN A 168 9.50 -8.32 2.68
CA GLN A 168 8.13 -7.88 2.95
C GLN A 168 7.22 -8.00 1.73
N ALA A 169 6.01 -8.52 1.94
CA ALA A 169 4.92 -8.40 0.97
C ALA A 169 4.42 -6.95 0.91
N HIS A 170 3.79 -6.56 -0.20
CA HIS A 170 3.06 -5.29 -0.25
C HIS A 170 1.91 -5.29 0.75
N PHE A 171 1.60 -4.13 1.33
CA PHE A 171 0.57 -3.98 2.38
C PHE A 171 -0.77 -4.61 2.01
N SER A 172 -1.25 -4.39 0.78
CA SER A 172 -2.48 -5.01 0.30
C SER A 172 -2.39 -6.54 0.18
N ILE A 173 -1.23 -7.08 -0.17
CA ILE A 173 -1.00 -8.53 -0.22
C ILE A 173 -0.98 -9.10 1.19
N ALA A 174 -0.30 -8.44 2.14
CA ALA A 174 -0.30 -8.84 3.54
C ALA A 174 -1.73 -8.87 4.14
N MET A 175 -2.59 -7.92 3.78
CA MET A 175 -4.00 -7.92 4.16
C MET A 175 -4.75 -9.14 3.60
N LEU A 176 -4.52 -9.50 2.33
CA LEU A 176 -5.13 -10.69 1.73
C LEU A 176 -4.64 -11.97 2.40
N GLU A 177 -3.35 -12.08 2.71
CA GLU A 177 -2.78 -13.23 3.40
C GLU A 177 -3.36 -13.40 4.82
N VAL A 178 -3.58 -12.30 5.54
CA VAL A 178 -4.19 -12.31 6.88
C VAL A 178 -5.68 -12.68 6.82
N ARG A 179 -6.41 -12.22 5.79
CA ARG A 179 -7.83 -12.57 5.56
C ARG A 179 -8.05 -14.06 5.37
N THR A 180 -7.08 -14.76 4.79
CA THR A 180 -7.21 -16.17 4.39
C THR A 180 -6.76 -17.17 5.46
N ARG A 181 -6.18 -16.69 6.55
CA ARG A 181 -5.77 -17.51 7.72
C ARG A 181 -6.87 -17.58 8.77
#